data_3a1d97b1496375275334b441657e76c2
#
_entry.id   3a1d97b1496375275334b441657e76c2
#
_cell.length_a   1.000
_cell.length_b   1.000
_cell.length_c   1.000
_cell.angle_alpha   90.00
_cell.angle_beta   90.00
_cell.angle_gamma   90.00
#
_symmetry.space_group_name_H-M   'P 1'
#
loop_
_entity.id
_entity.type
_entity.pdbx_description
1 polymer ?
#
loop_
_entity_poly.entity_id
_entity_poly.type
_entity_poly.pdbx_seq_one_letter_code
_entity_poly.pdbx_strand_id
1 'polypeptide(L)'
;MYHEPVEQLTEKDRNFIRALNSLKEEIEAIDWYHQRVAASQDPQLAKIMAHNRDEEIEHACMTLEWLRRNMPGWDKELKTYLFSEGDITDLED
;
A
#
# COMPACT_ATOMS: atom_id res chain seq x y z
N MET A 1 7.10 5.88 -12.60
CA MET A 1 7.22 6.78 -13.77
C MET A 1 7.09 8.23 -13.32
N TYR A 2 8.03 9.07 -13.72
CA TYR A 2 7.98 10.48 -13.39
C TYR A 2 7.07 11.22 -14.37
N HIS A 3 6.31 12.18 -13.86
CA HIS A 3 5.46 13.06 -14.65
C HIS A 3 6.12 14.43 -14.89
N GLU A 4 7.22 14.70 -14.20
CA GLU A 4 7.99 15.92 -14.33
C GLU A 4 9.45 15.57 -14.66
N PRO A 5 10.24 16.51 -15.18
CA PRO A 5 11.66 16.24 -15.42
C PRO A 5 12.36 15.81 -14.14
N VAL A 6 13.09 14.70 -14.22
CA VAL A 6 13.71 14.10 -13.03
C VAL A 6 14.71 15.05 -12.34
N GLU A 7 15.36 15.90 -13.11
CA GLU A 7 16.33 16.85 -12.56
C GLU A 7 15.69 17.96 -11.71
N GLN A 8 14.37 18.08 -11.77
CA GLN A 8 13.63 19.05 -10.94
C GLN A 8 13.12 18.41 -9.64
N LEU A 9 13.34 17.10 -9.47
CA LEU A 9 12.93 16.36 -8.28
C LEU A 9 14.15 16.17 -7.36
N THR A 10 14.01 16.56 -6.09
CA THR A 10 15.06 16.35 -5.11
C THR A 10 15.21 14.85 -4.82
N GLU A 11 16.30 14.44 -4.19
CA GLU A 11 16.44 13.03 -3.76
C GLU A 11 15.34 12.64 -2.79
N LYS A 12 14.93 13.56 -1.93
CA LYS A 12 13.80 13.34 -1.02
C LYS A 12 12.51 13.08 -1.79
N ASP A 13 12.22 13.89 -2.81
CA ASP A 13 11.06 13.69 -3.68
C ASP A 13 11.11 12.34 -4.38
N ARG A 14 12.29 11.96 -4.87
CA ARG A 14 12.48 10.68 -5.55
C ARG A 14 12.22 9.51 -4.59
N ASN A 15 12.63 9.63 -3.32
CA ASN A 15 12.34 8.59 -2.32
C ASN A 15 10.85 8.49 -2.04
N PHE A 16 10.12 9.61 -1.97
CA PHE A 16 8.67 9.59 -1.86
C PHE A 16 8.03 8.85 -3.04
N ILE A 17 8.50 9.14 -4.25
CA ILE A 17 7.99 8.51 -5.47
C ILE A 17 8.29 7.00 -5.46
N ARG A 18 9.50 6.61 -5.04
CA ARG A 18 9.86 5.19 -4.91
C ARG A 18 8.91 4.47 -3.95
N ALA A 19 8.63 5.07 -2.80
CA ALA A 19 7.73 4.49 -1.81
C ALA A 19 6.29 4.42 -2.32
N LEU A 20 5.80 5.49 -2.96
CA LEU A 20 4.45 5.52 -3.51
C LEU A 20 4.27 4.47 -4.61
N ASN A 21 5.25 4.33 -5.50
CA ASN A 21 5.19 3.31 -6.55
C ASN A 21 5.28 1.90 -5.98
N SER A 22 6.12 1.69 -4.95
CA SER A 22 6.21 0.39 -4.29
C SER A 22 4.89 0.02 -3.61
N LEU A 23 4.26 0.97 -2.91
CA LEU A 23 2.95 0.75 -2.29
C LEU A 23 1.89 0.41 -3.34
N LYS A 24 1.87 1.13 -4.45
CA LYS A 24 0.97 0.88 -5.57
C LYS A 24 1.16 -0.54 -6.11
N GLU A 25 2.40 -0.95 -6.33
CA GLU A 25 2.72 -2.30 -6.83
C GLU A 25 2.31 -3.38 -5.84
N GLU A 26 2.52 -3.15 -4.56
CA GLU A 26 2.14 -4.09 -3.50
C GLU A 26 0.62 -4.25 -3.44
N ILE A 27 -0.13 -3.15 -3.53
CA ILE A 27 -1.59 -3.19 -3.55
C ILE A 27 -2.10 -3.92 -4.81
N GLU A 28 -1.50 -3.66 -5.96
CA GLU A 28 -1.83 -4.36 -7.20
C GLU A 28 -1.57 -5.85 -7.09
N ALA A 29 -0.45 -6.23 -6.48
CA ALA A 29 -0.12 -7.65 -6.26
C ALA A 29 -1.12 -8.32 -5.31
N ILE A 30 -1.56 -7.63 -4.25
CA ILE A 30 -2.58 -8.13 -3.34
C ILE A 30 -3.88 -8.44 -4.10
N ASP A 31 -4.30 -7.52 -4.95
CA ASP A 31 -5.49 -7.68 -5.79
C ASP A 31 -5.38 -8.90 -6.69
N TRP A 32 -4.27 -9.00 -7.42
CA TRP A 32 -4.07 -10.11 -8.35
C TRP A 32 -3.99 -11.46 -7.64
N TYR A 33 -3.26 -11.56 -6.55
CA TYR A 33 -3.19 -12.79 -5.76
C TYR A 33 -4.55 -13.15 -5.19
N HIS A 34 -5.30 -12.16 -4.69
CA HIS A 34 -6.64 -12.43 -4.16
C HIS A 34 -7.59 -12.98 -5.22
N GLN A 35 -7.53 -12.44 -6.44
CA GLN A 35 -8.33 -12.96 -7.55
C GLN A 35 -7.99 -14.43 -7.83
N ARG A 36 -6.71 -14.76 -7.79
CA ARG A 36 -6.26 -16.16 -8.00
C ARG A 36 -6.74 -17.08 -6.88
N VAL A 37 -6.71 -16.61 -5.64
CA VAL A 37 -7.24 -17.37 -4.50
C VAL A 37 -8.73 -17.66 -4.72
N ALA A 38 -9.48 -16.64 -5.08
CA ALA A 38 -10.93 -16.77 -5.26
C ALA A 38 -11.32 -17.67 -6.43
N ALA A 39 -10.52 -17.65 -7.50
CA ALA A 39 -10.85 -18.37 -8.74
C ALA A 39 -10.27 -19.79 -8.79
N SER A 40 -9.19 -20.08 -8.09
CA SER A 40 -8.52 -21.38 -8.19
C SER A 40 -9.36 -22.49 -7.55
N GLN A 41 -9.48 -23.61 -8.29
CA GLN A 41 -10.15 -24.81 -7.77
C GLN A 41 -9.13 -25.82 -7.20
N ASP A 42 -7.84 -25.50 -7.28
CA ASP A 42 -6.79 -26.33 -6.69
C ASP A 42 -6.50 -25.83 -5.28
N PRO A 43 -6.80 -26.62 -4.23
CA PRO A 43 -6.63 -26.15 -2.85
C PRO A 43 -5.18 -25.81 -2.49
N GLN A 44 -4.21 -26.55 -3.01
CA GLN A 44 -2.79 -26.31 -2.71
C GLN A 44 -2.33 -25.02 -3.38
N LEU A 45 -2.72 -24.81 -4.64
CA LEU A 45 -2.36 -23.59 -5.36
C LEU A 45 -3.01 -22.37 -4.70
N ALA A 46 -4.29 -22.47 -4.35
CA ALA A 46 -5.00 -21.37 -3.67
C ALA A 46 -4.31 -21.00 -2.36
N LYS A 47 -3.81 -21.99 -1.62
CA LYS A 47 -3.09 -21.75 -0.37
C LYS A 47 -1.77 -21.01 -0.60
N ILE A 48 -1.03 -21.37 -1.66
CA ILE A 48 0.19 -20.67 -2.03
C ILE A 48 -0.12 -19.22 -2.41
N MET A 49 -1.17 -19.01 -3.21
CA MET A 49 -1.56 -17.66 -3.62
C MET A 49 -2.00 -16.81 -2.42
N ALA A 50 -2.71 -17.41 -1.46
CA ALA A 50 -3.11 -16.72 -0.23
C ALA A 50 -1.88 -16.32 0.60
N HIS A 51 -0.89 -17.20 0.70
CA HIS A 51 0.36 -16.91 1.38
C HIS A 51 1.07 -15.71 0.73
N ASN A 52 1.18 -15.71 -0.60
CA ASN A 52 1.83 -14.63 -1.33
C ASN A 52 1.06 -13.32 -1.18
N ARG A 53 -0.28 -13.37 -1.22
CA ARG A 53 -1.12 -12.21 -0.96
C ARG A 53 -0.83 -11.62 0.42
N ASP A 54 -0.77 -12.45 1.44
CA ASP A 54 -0.57 -12.01 2.82
C ASP A 54 0.83 -11.41 3.01
N GLU A 55 1.85 -11.94 2.32
CA GLU A 55 3.19 -11.36 2.30
C GLU A 55 3.16 -9.95 1.69
N GLU A 56 2.40 -9.74 0.62
CA GLU A 56 2.27 -8.42 0.01
C GLU A 56 1.52 -7.44 0.91
N ILE A 57 0.55 -7.91 1.70
CA ILE A 57 -0.12 -7.06 2.69
C ILE A 57 0.89 -6.58 3.74
N GLU A 58 1.76 -7.46 4.20
CA GLU A 58 2.82 -7.09 5.13
C GLU A 58 3.76 -6.04 4.52
N HIS A 59 4.19 -6.26 3.27
CA HIS A 59 5.06 -5.31 2.56
C HIS A 59 4.40 -3.95 2.42
N ALA A 60 3.11 -3.93 2.07
CA ALA A 60 2.34 -2.69 1.94
C ALA A 60 2.30 -1.92 3.26
N CYS A 61 2.14 -2.62 4.38
CA CYS A 61 2.13 -2.00 5.70
C CYS A 61 3.48 -1.39 6.06
N MET A 62 4.59 -2.05 5.69
CA MET A 62 5.93 -1.50 5.93
C MET A 62 6.15 -0.22 5.12
N THR A 63 5.78 -0.22 3.86
CA THR A 63 5.92 0.94 2.99
C THR A 63 5.03 2.09 3.46
N LEU A 64 3.79 1.78 3.87
CA LEU A 64 2.88 2.77 4.40
C LEU A 64 3.44 3.43 5.67
N GLU A 65 4.06 2.66 6.55
CA GLU A 65 4.67 3.21 7.77
C GLU A 65 5.85 4.11 7.44
N TRP A 66 6.66 3.75 6.42
CA TRP A 66 7.73 4.63 5.97
C TRP A 66 7.19 5.97 5.47
N LEU A 67 6.10 5.92 4.68
CA LEU A 67 5.43 7.14 4.19
C LEU A 67 4.91 7.98 5.37
N ARG A 68 4.30 7.34 6.36
CA ARG A 68 3.83 8.03 7.56
C ARG A 68 4.94 8.80 8.25
N ARG A 69 6.12 8.19 8.37
CA ARG A 69 7.26 8.79 9.07
C ARG A 69 7.95 9.90 8.29
N ASN A 70 7.86 9.86 6.96
CA ASN A 70 8.72 10.69 6.11
C ASN A 70 7.99 11.69 5.23
N MET A 71 6.80 11.36 4.72
CA MET A 71 6.06 12.23 3.82
C MET A 71 4.98 13.00 4.57
N PRO A 72 5.06 14.36 4.60
CA PRO A 72 4.06 15.17 5.31
C PRO A 72 2.64 14.87 4.82
N GLY A 73 1.71 14.86 5.77
CA GLY A 73 0.29 14.62 5.50
C GLY A 73 -0.19 13.23 5.86
N TRP A 74 0.65 12.21 5.72
CA TRP A 74 0.25 10.84 6.02
C TRP A 74 -0.03 10.61 7.51
N ASP A 75 0.83 11.10 8.38
CA ASP A 75 0.72 10.85 9.81
C ASP A 75 -0.60 11.34 10.38
N LYS A 76 -0.99 12.56 10.02
CA LYS A 76 -2.24 13.17 10.50
C LYS A 76 -3.45 12.33 10.08
N GLU A 77 -3.52 11.99 8.79
CA GLU A 77 -4.67 11.28 8.26
C GLU A 77 -4.73 9.83 8.78
N LEU A 78 -3.59 9.16 8.85
CA LEU A 78 -3.57 7.80 9.37
C LEU A 78 -3.99 7.75 10.84
N LYS A 79 -3.58 8.72 11.64
CA LYS A 79 -4.00 8.78 13.05
C LYS A 79 -5.49 9.06 13.22
N THR A 80 -6.09 9.78 12.26
CA THR A 80 -7.52 10.08 12.30
C THR A 80 -8.35 8.84 12.00
N TYR A 81 -7.96 8.08 10.98
CA TYR A 81 -8.80 7.01 10.44
C TYR A 81 -8.45 5.61 10.91
N LEU A 82 -7.15 5.31 11.05
CA LEU A 82 -6.75 3.94 11.41
C LEU A 82 -7.08 3.63 12.85
N PHE A 83 -7.53 2.39 13.06
CA PHE A 83 -7.92 1.88 14.38
C PHE A 83 -9.06 2.66 15.03
N SER A 84 -9.83 3.39 14.24
CA SER A 84 -11.00 4.11 14.71
C SER A 84 -12.22 3.20 14.78
N GLU A 85 -13.29 3.70 15.38
CA GLU A 85 -14.56 3.00 15.47
C GLU A 85 -15.67 3.89 14.92
N GLY A 86 -16.80 3.28 14.59
CA GLY A 86 -17.95 4.00 14.06
C GLY A 86 -17.86 4.21 12.56
N ASP A 87 -18.70 5.10 12.06
CA ASP A 87 -18.74 5.41 10.64
C ASP A 87 -17.49 6.19 10.23
N ILE A 88 -16.74 5.65 9.28
CA ILE A 88 -15.47 6.25 8.84
C ILE A 88 -15.68 7.68 8.30
N THR A 89 -16.78 7.90 7.57
CA THR A 89 -17.04 9.21 6.98
C THR A 89 -17.33 10.29 8.03
N ASP A 90 -17.80 9.90 9.22
CA ASP A 90 -18.07 10.83 10.31
C ASP A 90 -16.79 11.40 10.94
N LEU A 91 -15.64 10.80 10.65
CA LEU A 91 -14.34 11.26 11.16
C LEU A 91 -13.75 12.42 10.37
N GLU A 92 -14.29 12.69 9.21
CA GLU A 92 -13.81 13.77 8.35
C GLU A 92 -14.25 15.13 8.93
N ASP A 93 -13.31 16.06 9.02
CA ASP A 93 -13.55 17.42 9.49
C ASP A 93 -14.25 18.28 8.43
#